data_5731a50ac3062c315ba1f6d2e1edeeda
#
_entry.id   5731a50ac3062c315ba1f6d2e1edeeda
#
_cell.length_a   1.000
_cell.length_b   1.000
_cell.length_c   1.000
_cell.angle_alpha   90.00
_cell.angle_beta   90.00
_cell.angle_gamma   90.00
#
_symmetry.space_group_name_H-M   'P 1'
#
loop_
_entity.id
_entity.type
_entity.pdbx_description
1 polymer ?
#
loop_
_entity_poly.entity_id
_entity_poly.type
_entity_poly.pdbx_seq_one_letter_code
_entity_poly.pdbx_strand_id
1 'polypeptide(L)'
;MPMSPYDRDNHVVCEAYARDLGKWIMVDPTYGGYITDEQGNILNLMEMRECLSNRQTLCYSENYNYNGDKVDPEWLTIYYAKDLFYLQCDKIQGYHTSKMENNPRLTFAPIGFDAKEHMKNHLDFVMDEHKDDKSWDESLRQRIFQRLDAVSLCYQHPKILYQEPKS
;
A
#
# COMPACT_ATOMS: atom_id res chain seq x y z
N MET A 1 -0.86 -19.06 8.60
CA MET A 1 0.60 -19.15 8.40
C MET A 1 1.22 -17.94 9.03
N PRO A 2 2.32 -18.06 9.78
CA PRO A 2 3.07 -16.89 10.15
C PRO A 2 3.72 -16.37 8.87
N MET A 3 3.20 -15.27 8.36
CA MET A 3 3.90 -14.54 7.31
C MET A 3 5.20 -14.03 7.92
N SER A 4 6.30 -14.13 7.17
CA SER A 4 7.57 -13.55 7.62
C SER A 4 7.35 -12.08 7.96
N PRO A 5 7.84 -11.57 9.11
CA PRO A 5 7.71 -10.16 9.44
C PRO A 5 8.38 -9.24 8.40
N TYR A 6 9.21 -9.82 7.53
CA TYR A 6 9.96 -9.13 6.46
C TYR A 6 9.65 -9.72 5.09
N ASP A 7 8.38 -10.07 4.87
CA ASP A 7 7.90 -10.50 3.57
C ASP A 7 8.20 -9.43 2.51
N ARG A 8 8.77 -9.84 1.39
CA ARG A 8 9.10 -8.96 0.25
C ARG A 8 7.89 -8.61 -0.59
N ASP A 9 6.80 -9.29 -0.34
CA ASP A 9 5.60 -9.10 -1.09
C ASP A 9 5.02 -7.71 -0.79
N ASN A 10 4.85 -6.93 -1.82
CA ASN A 10 4.19 -5.63 -1.75
C ASN A 10 3.18 -5.55 -2.89
N HIS A 11 2.11 -4.82 -2.65
CA HIS A 11 1.06 -4.67 -3.63
C HIS A 11 0.89 -3.21 -4.02
N VAL A 12 0.82 -2.97 -5.32
CA VAL A 12 0.63 -1.63 -5.87
C VAL A 12 -0.77 -1.51 -6.42
N VAL A 13 -1.55 -0.62 -5.83
CA VAL A 13 -2.92 -0.32 -6.26
C VAL A 13 -3.05 1.16 -6.62
N CYS A 14 -4.15 1.51 -7.26
CA CYS A 14 -4.51 2.88 -7.56
C CYS A 14 -5.68 3.33 -6.71
N GLU A 15 -5.71 4.61 -6.33
CA GLU A 15 -6.90 5.25 -5.85
C GLU A 15 -7.32 6.36 -6.82
N ALA A 16 -8.59 6.38 -7.18
CA ALA A 16 -9.16 7.33 -8.11
C ALA A 16 -10.37 8.04 -7.48
N TYR A 17 -10.55 9.30 -7.80
CA TYR A 17 -11.74 10.03 -7.37
C TYR A 17 -12.91 9.73 -8.31
N ALA A 18 -13.91 9.02 -7.82
CA ALA A 18 -15.13 8.72 -8.53
C ALA A 18 -16.10 9.89 -8.36
N ARG A 19 -16.21 10.73 -9.38
CA ARG A 19 -17.04 11.96 -9.33
C ARG A 19 -18.51 11.68 -9.04
N ASP A 20 -19.03 10.61 -9.62
CA ASP A 20 -20.44 10.22 -9.45
C ASP A 20 -20.74 9.74 -8.01
N LEU A 21 -19.72 9.26 -7.31
CA LEU A 21 -19.81 8.83 -5.91
C LEU A 21 -19.36 9.93 -4.93
N GLY A 22 -18.72 10.99 -5.42
CA GLY A 22 -18.16 12.05 -4.59
C GLY A 22 -17.06 11.57 -3.64
N LYS A 23 -16.34 10.49 -3.98
CA LYS A 23 -15.34 9.89 -3.09
C LYS A 23 -14.17 9.24 -3.84
N TRP A 24 -13.08 9.04 -3.12
CA TRP A 24 -11.97 8.20 -3.58
C TRP A 24 -12.35 6.73 -3.45
N ILE A 25 -11.95 5.94 -4.44
CA ILE A 25 -12.13 4.49 -4.48
C ILE A 25 -10.81 3.81 -4.82
N MET A 26 -10.61 2.62 -4.28
CA MET A 26 -9.49 1.76 -4.68
C MET A 26 -9.85 0.98 -5.94
N VAL A 27 -8.92 0.95 -6.87
CA VAL A 27 -8.95 0.11 -8.07
C VAL A 27 -7.65 -0.68 -8.13
N ASP A 28 -7.78 -1.98 -8.26
CA ASP A 28 -6.64 -2.86 -8.37
C ASP A 28 -6.38 -3.24 -9.82
N PRO A 29 -5.33 -2.70 -10.45
CA PRO A 29 -5.02 -3.03 -11.84
C PRO A 29 -4.47 -4.44 -12.02
N THR A 30 -3.93 -5.06 -10.95
CA THR A 30 -3.40 -6.43 -11.00
C THR A 30 -4.51 -7.44 -11.11
N TYR A 31 -5.58 -7.24 -10.34
CA TYR A 31 -6.75 -8.13 -10.34
C TYR A 31 -7.90 -7.63 -11.22
N GLY A 32 -7.78 -6.44 -11.80
CA GLY A 32 -8.75 -5.90 -12.75
C GLY A 32 -10.08 -5.50 -12.14
N GLY A 33 -10.12 -5.09 -10.86
CA GLY A 33 -11.38 -4.84 -10.19
C GLY A 33 -11.34 -3.84 -9.04
N TYR A 34 -12.42 -3.82 -8.28
CA TYR A 34 -12.62 -3.02 -7.08
C TYR A 34 -13.23 -3.88 -5.96
N ILE A 35 -13.19 -3.35 -4.75
CA ILE A 35 -13.66 -4.03 -3.55
C ILE A 35 -14.79 -3.21 -2.92
N THR A 36 -15.81 -3.89 -2.40
CA THR A 36 -16.95 -3.28 -1.72
C THR A 36 -17.10 -3.83 -0.32
N ASP A 37 -17.88 -3.15 0.50
CA ASP A 37 -18.48 -3.72 1.71
C ASP A 37 -19.68 -4.64 1.36
N GLU A 38 -20.28 -5.24 2.39
CA GLU A 38 -21.48 -6.10 2.24
C GLU A 38 -22.72 -5.33 1.76
N GLN A 39 -22.72 -4.00 1.84
CA GLN A 39 -23.79 -3.13 1.35
C GLN A 39 -23.56 -2.69 -0.09
N GLY A 40 -22.45 -3.08 -0.72
CA GLY A 40 -22.09 -2.75 -2.09
C GLY A 40 -21.44 -1.38 -2.27
N ASN A 41 -21.02 -0.72 -1.18
CA ASN A 41 -20.28 0.55 -1.28
C ASN A 41 -18.84 0.26 -1.70
N ILE A 42 -18.38 0.88 -2.78
CA ILE A 42 -16.98 0.73 -3.24
C ILE A 42 -16.05 1.40 -2.24
N LEU A 43 -15.01 0.68 -1.82
CA LEU A 43 -14.11 1.10 -0.75
C LEU A 43 -12.83 1.75 -1.28
N ASN A 44 -12.28 2.68 -0.51
CA ASN A 44 -10.89 3.09 -0.61
C ASN A 44 -10.02 2.26 0.35
N LEU A 45 -8.69 2.40 0.29
CA LEU A 45 -7.75 1.61 1.10
C LEU A 45 -7.98 1.78 2.62
N MET A 46 -8.33 2.97 3.07
CA MET A 46 -8.56 3.20 4.50
C MET A 46 -9.89 2.60 4.97
N GLU A 47 -10.91 2.67 4.14
CA GLU A 47 -12.20 2.00 4.42
C GLU A 47 -12.04 0.48 4.43
N MET A 48 -11.25 -0.10 3.51
CA MET A 48 -10.91 -1.52 3.53
C MET A 48 -10.20 -1.91 4.83
N ARG A 49 -9.22 -1.12 5.26
CA ARG A 49 -8.51 -1.32 6.53
C ARG A 49 -9.45 -1.26 7.72
N GLU A 50 -10.39 -0.33 7.73
CA GLU A 50 -11.40 -0.19 8.77
C GLU A 50 -12.35 -1.40 8.78
N CYS A 51 -12.85 -1.84 7.62
CA CYS A 51 -13.63 -3.06 7.49
C CYS A 51 -12.90 -4.27 8.10
N LEU A 52 -11.64 -4.50 7.72
CA LEU A 52 -10.85 -5.62 8.24
C LEU A 52 -10.59 -5.51 9.74
N SER A 53 -10.32 -4.32 10.26
CA SER A 53 -10.10 -4.11 11.70
C SER A 53 -11.37 -4.36 12.51
N ASN A 54 -12.53 -4.12 11.93
CA ASN A 54 -13.85 -4.38 12.50
C ASN A 54 -14.38 -5.80 12.19
N ARG A 55 -13.57 -6.66 11.56
CA ARG A 55 -13.94 -8.02 11.14
C ARG A 55 -15.14 -8.06 10.20
N GLN A 56 -15.28 -7.03 9.38
CA GLN A 56 -16.28 -6.97 8.33
C GLN A 56 -15.76 -7.65 7.06
N THR A 57 -16.68 -8.14 6.23
CA THR A 57 -16.35 -8.84 4.99
C THR A 57 -15.97 -7.87 3.89
N LEU A 58 -14.91 -8.20 3.16
CA LEU A 58 -14.62 -7.56 1.87
C LEU A 58 -15.26 -8.36 0.73
N CYS A 59 -15.99 -7.68 -0.13
CA CYS A 59 -16.62 -8.25 -1.31
C CYS A 59 -15.87 -7.83 -2.57
N TYR A 60 -15.49 -8.80 -3.39
CA TYR A 60 -14.70 -8.57 -4.61
C TYR A 60 -15.62 -8.49 -5.83
N SER A 61 -15.34 -7.56 -6.75
CA SER A 61 -16.11 -7.44 -7.99
C SER A 61 -16.05 -8.73 -8.83
N GLU A 62 -17.06 -8.99 -9.64
CA GLU A 62 -17.16 -10.22 -10.44
C GLU A 62 -15.95 -10.46 -11.36
N ASN A 63 -15.33 -9.38 -11.83
CA ASN A 63 -14.17 -9.41 -12.71
C ASN A 63 -12.82 -9.54 -11.94
N TYR A 64 -12.86 -9.68 -10.62
CA TYR A 64 -11.64 -9.80 -9.82
C TYR A 64 -10.96 -11.13 -10.10
N ASN A 65 -9.85 -11.09 -10.83
CA ASN A 65 -9.13 -12.29 -11.27
C ASN A 65 -7.64 -11.99 -11.44
N TYR A 66 -6.83 -13.03 -11.50
CA TYR A 66 -5.42 -12.93 -11.84
C TYR A 66 -5.16 -13.66 -13.16
N ASN A 67 -4.83 -12.92 -14.22
CA ASN A 67 -4.61 -13.46 -15.57
C ASN A 67 -5.77 -14.34 -16.10
N GLY A 68 -7.00 -14.03 -15.72
CA GLY A 68 -8.21 -14.79 -16.13
C GLY A 68 -8.61 -15.88 -15.14
N ASP A 69 -7.78 -16.20 -14.16
CA ASP A 69 -8.10 -17.17 -13.11
C ASP A 69 -8.77 -16.50 -11.91
N LYS A 70 -9.84 -17.10 -11.44
CA LYS A 70 -10.49 -16.62 -10.20
C LYS A 70 -9.58 -16.80 -9.02
N VAL A 71 -9.49 -15.77 -8.21
CA VAL A 71 -8.72 -15.80 -6.97
C VAL A 71 -9.64 -16.12 -5.78
N ASP A 72 -9.14 -16.91 -4.85
CA ASP A 72 -9.87 -17.25 -3.63
C ASP A 72 -10.09 -15.99 -2.76
N PRO A 73 -11.34 -15.62 -2.44
CA PRO A 73 -11.63 -14.45 -1.62
C PRO A 73 -11.04 -14.52 -0.20
N GLU A 74 -10.93 -15.71 0.39
CA GLU A 74 -10.32 -15.87 1.72
C GLU A 74 -8.81 -15.56 1.66
N TRP A 75 -8.14 -16.06 0.63
CA TRP A 75 -6.73 -15.76 0.40
C TRP A 75 -6.52 -14.26 0.16
N LEU A 76 -7.34 -13.64 -0.69
CA LEU A 76 -7.28 -12.19 -0.95
C LEU A 76 -7.48 -11.37 0.33
N THR A 77 -8.41 -11.76 1.17
CA THR A 77 -8.69 -11.08 2.44
C THR A 77 -7.45 -11.10 3.35
N ILE A 78 -6.77 -12.25 3.46
CA ILE A 78 -5.51 -12.38 4.22
C ILE A 78 -4.41 -11.53 3.58
N TYR A 79 -4.31 -11.55 2.26
CA TYR A 79 -3.34 -10.78 1.50
C TYR A 79 -3.50 -9.28 1.73
N TYR A 80 -4.72 -8.75 1.58
CA TYR A 80 -4.99 -7.34 1.88
C TYR A 80 -4.83 -6.98 3.35
N ALA A 81 -5.18 -7.87 4.27
CA ALA A 81 -4.96 -7.63 5.70
C ALA A 81 -3.47 -7.41 6.03
N LYS A 82 -2.60 -8.12 5.35
CA LYS A 82 -1.14 -7.92 5.44
C LYS A 82 -0.73 -6.57 4.83
N ASP A 83 -1.11 -6.32 3.58
CA ASP A 83 -0.61 -5.17 2.82
C ASP A 83 -1.19 -3.83 3.30
N LEU A 84 -2.38 -3.84 3.88
CA LEU A 84 -3.01 -2.66 4.47
C LEU A 84 -2.45 -2.30 5.86
N PHE A 85 -1.51 -3.08 6.41
CA PHE A 85 -0.92 -2.78 7.71
C PHE A 85 -0.17 -1.45 7.69
N TYR A 86 0.63 -1.21 6.66
CA TYR A 86 1.12 0.13 6.37
C TYR A 86 1.10 0.41 4.87
N LEU A 87 0.84 1.67 4.53
CA LEU A 87 0.67 2.12 3.17
C LEU A 87 1.70 3.19 2.83
N GLN A 88 2.15 3.22 1.59
CA GLN A 88 3.05 4.25 1.09
C GLN A 88 2.50 4.88 -0.17
N CYS A 89 2.61 6.19 -0.28
CA CYS A 89 2.32 6.90 -1.52
C CYS A 89 3.22 8.14 -1.66
N ASP A 90 3.34 8.64 -2.86
CA ASP A 90 3.96 9.95 -3.08
C ASP A 90 3.00 11.06 -2.63
N LYS A 91 3.53 12.10 -1.98
CA LYS A 91 2.72 13.23 -1.52
C LYS A 91 2.13 14.02 -2.69
N ILE A 92 2.90 14.17 -3.76
CA ILE A 92 2.46 14.85 -4.98
C ILE A 92 2.13 13.77 -6.01
N GLN A 93 0.85 13.67 -6.35
CA GLN A 93 0.34 12.72 -7.34
C GLN A 93 0.16 13.45 -8.68
N GLY A 94 0.66 12.87 -9.77
CA GLY A 94 0.50 13.42 -11.11
C GLY A 94 1.41 12.77 -12.13
N TYR A 95 1.18 13.12 -13.39
CA TYR A 95 1.97 12.59 -14.49
C TYR A 95 3.43 13.06 -14.37
N HIS A 96 4.37 12.13 -14.36
CA HIS A 96 5.81 12.35 -14.14
C HIS A 96 6.24 12.82 -12.73
N THR A 97 5.38 12.90 -11.75
CA THR A 97 5.76 13.34 -10.39
C THR A 97 6.66 12.34 -9.65
N SER A 98 6.60 11.07 -10.01
CA SER A 98 7.48 10.03 -9.44
C SER A 98 8.97 10.25 -9.73
N LYS A 99 9.29 11.08 -10.72
CA LYS A 99 10.67 11.45 -11.08
C LYS A 99 11.15 12.76 -10.44
N MET A 100 10.29 13.43 -9.67
CA MET A 100 10.69 14.66 -8.97
C MET A 100 11.59 14.28 -7.80
N GLU A 101 12.82 14.80 -7.80
CA GLU A 101 13.82 14.55 -6.73
C GLU A 101 13.33 14.93 -5.34
N ASN A 102 12.35 15.82 -5.25
CA ASN A 102 11.82 16.37 -4.01
C ASN A 102 10.34 15.98 -3.74
N ASN A 103 9.82 14.89 -4.33
CA ASN A 103 8.49 14.42 -4.00
C ASN A 103 8.53 13.55 -2.72
N PRO A 104 8.11 14.06 -1.56
CA PRO A 104 8.18 13.31 -0.31
C PRO A 104 7.26 12.10 -0.38
N ARG A 105 7.74 10.96 0.12
CA ARG A 105 6.92 9.77 0.29
C ARG A 105 6.25 9.82 1.66
N LEU A 106 4.95 9.59 1.68
CA LEU A 106 4.16 9.46 2.90
C LEU A 106 4.01 7.98 3.25
N THR A 107 4.12 7.68 4.52
CA THR A 107 3.86 6.34 5.07
C THR A 107 2.77 6.44 6.12
N PHE A 108 1.72 5.62 5.97
CA PHE A 108 0.60 5.54 6.90
C PHE A 108 0.68 4.21 7.63
N ALA A 109 0.81 4.27 8.95
CA ALA A 109 0.96 3.11 9.82
C ALA A 109 0.07 3.22 11.07
N PRO A 110 -0.21 2.12 11.78
CA PRO A 110 -0.90 2.17 13.06
C PRO A 110 -0.15 3.02 14.08
N ILE A 111 -0.90 3.69 14.97
CA ILE A 111 -0.31 4.47 16.07
C ILE A 111 0.57 3.54 16.93
N GLY A 112 1.80 3.99 17.19
CA GLY A 112 2.77 3.24 17.99
C GLY A 112 3.61 2.23 17.21
N PHE A 113 3.35 2.04 15.91
CA PHE A 113 4.20 1.21 15.06
C PHE A 113 5.37 2.03 14.50
N ASP A 114 6.59 1.59 14.74
CA ASP A 114 7.78 2.23 14.17
C ASP A 114 8.01 1.72 12.74
N ALA A 115 7.31 2.35 11.79
CA ALA A 115 7.43 2.01 10.38
C ALA A 115 8.86 2.21 9.84
N LYS A 116 9.60 3.19 10.38
CA LYS A 116 10.97 3.48 9.94
C LYS A 116 11.92 2.39 10.37
N GLU A 117 11.84 1.94 11.62
CA GLU A 117 12.64 0.82 12.12
C GLU A 117 12.28 -0.47 11.37
N HIS A 118 10.99 -0.71 11.15
CA HIS A 118 10.54 -1.87 10.37
C HIS A 118 11.12 -1.87 8.95
N MET A 119 11.05 -0.77 8.23
CA MET A 119 11.61 -0.64 6.88
C MET A 119 13.14 -0.83 6.87
N LYS A 120 13.82 -0.36 7.91
CA LYS A 120 15.25 -0.53 8.09
C LYS A 120 15.62 -2.01 8.29
N ASN A 121 14.91 -2.70 9.17
CA ASN A 121 15.11 -4.12 9.44
C ASN A 121 14.79 -4.98 8.20
N HIS A 122 13.76 -4.61 7.45
CA HIS A 122 13.45 -5.24 6.16
C HIS A 122 14.59 -5.08 5.16
N LEU A 123 15.17 -3.89 5.06
CA LEU A 123 16.30 -3.63 4.18
C LEU A 123 17.52 -4.45 4.58
N ASP A 124 17.84 -4.52 5.87
CA ASP A 124 18.95 -5.34 6.37
C ASP A 124 18.76 -6.82 6.02
N PHE A 125 17.55 -7.34 6.16
CA PHE A 125 17.20 -8.70 5.75
C PHE A 125 17.39 -8.93 4.24
N VAL A 126 16.90 -8.03 3.40
CA VAL A 126 17.04 -8.11 1.93
C VAL A 126 18.51 -8.01 1.50
N MET A 127 19.28 -7.13 2.14
CA MET A 127 20.72 -7.01 1.88
C MET A 127 21.48 -8.31 2.21
N ASP A 128 21.13 -8.97 3.32
CA ASP A 128 21.76 -10.26 3.69
C ASP A 128 21.44 -11.37 2.68
N GLU A 129 20.20 -11.41 2.18
CA GLU A 129 19.82 -12.39 1.14
C GLU A 129 20.55 -12.16 -0.20
N HIS A 130 20.93 -10.92 -0.51
CA HIS A 130 21.65 -10.55 -1.73
C HIS A 130 23.15 -10.29 -1.52
N LYS A 131 23.73 -10.76 -0.41
CA LYS A 131 25.13 -10.49 -0.06
C LYS A 131 26.15 -10.90 -1.11
N ASP A 132 25.82 -11.89 -1.94
CA ASP A 132 26.68 -12.39 -3.03
C ASP A 132 26.48 -11.60 -4.34
N ASP A 133 25.50 -10.70 -4.42
CA ASP A 133 25.26 -9.83 -5.56
C ASP A 133 25.94 -8.47 -5.34
N LYS A 134 26.99 -8.22 -6.11
CA LYS A 134 27.78 -6.97 -5.99
C LYS A 134 27.00 -5.69 -6.25
N SER A 135 25.82 -5.75 -6.87
CA SER A 135 24.94 -4.59 -7.06
C SER A 135 24.23 -4.17 -5.76
N TRP A 136 24.17 -5.05 -4.75
CA TRP A 136 23.62 -4.82 -3.41
C TRP A 136 24.74 -4.46 -2.43
N ASP A 137 25.42 -3.37 -2.72
CA ASP A 137 26.56 -2.88 -1.95
C ASP A 137 26.15 -1.85 -0.87
N GLU A 138 27.12 -1.47 -0.04
CA GLU A 138 26.92 -0.46 1.00
C GLU A 138 26.48 0.90 0.44
N SER A 139 26.87 1.24 -0.79
CA SER A 139 26.44 2.47 -1.46
C SER A 139 24.94 2.44 -1.76
N LEU A 140 24.40 1.32 -2.22
CA LEU A 140 22.96 1.13 -2.39
C LEU A 140 22.24 1.22 -1.05
N ARG A 141 22.76 0.55 -0.01
CA ARG A 141 22.22 0.59 1.34
C ARG A 141 22.11 2.03 1.85
N GLN A 142 23.17 2.82 1.76
CA GLN A 142 23.18 4.21 2.20
C GLN A 142 22.15 5.08 1.44
N ARG A 143 22.04 4.91 0.12
CA ARG A 143 21.02 5.62 -0.69
C ARG A 143 19.61 5.30 -0.25
N ILE A 144 19.33 4.03 0.06
CA ILE A 144 18.00 3.63 0.54
C ILE A 144 17.75 4.20 1.94
N PHE A 145 18.72 4.17 2.86
CA PHE A 145 18.58 4.78 4.17
C PHE A 145 18.33 6.29 4.12
N GLN A 146 19.01 7.01 3.26
CA GLN A 146 18.75 8.45 3.07
C GLN A 146 17.31 8.71 2.61
N ARG A 147 16.75 7.84 1.77
CA ARG A 147 15.33 7.92 1.39
C ARG A 147 14.39 7.61 2.55
N LEU A 148 14.73 6.63 3.39
CA LEU A 148 13.96 6.32 4.59
C LEU A 148 13.95 7.48 5.59
N ASP A 149 15.07 8.21 5.71
CA ASP A 149 15.16 9.38 6.58
C ASP A 149 14.26 10.53 6.12
N ALA A 150 13.99 10.63 4.81
CA ALA A 150 13.08 11.62 4.24
C ALA A 150 11.59 11.20 4.29
N VAL A 151 11.28 10.00 4.77
CA VAL A 151 9.90 9.49 4.85
C VAL A 151 9.12 10.22 5.94
N SER A 152 7.99 10.81 5.56
CA SER A 152 7.04 11.38 6.50
C SER A 152 6.10 10.30 7.04
N LEU A 153 6.05 10.15 8.37
CA LEU A 153 5.17 9.20 9.03
C LEU A 153 3.84 9.85 9.38
N CYS A 154 2.76 9.20 8.96
CA CYS A 154 1.40 9.58 9.29
C CYS A 154 0.70 8.41 9.99
N TYR A 155 0.38 8.58 11.27
CA TYR A 155 -0.27 7.53 12.07
C TYR A 155 -1.78 7.63 12.12
N GLN A 156 -2.34 8.65 11.50
CA GLN A 156 -3.78 8.92 11.50
C GLN A 156 -4.35 8.78 10.09
N HIS A 157 -5.67 8.83 10.03
CA HIS A 157 -6.41 8.80 8.76
C HIS A 157 -5.85 9.84 7.78
N PRO A 158 -5.50 9.47 6.55
CA PRO A 158 -4.81 10.34 5.60
C PRO A 158 -5.77 11.35 4.93
N LYS A 159 -6.48 12.14 5.71
CA LYS A 159 -7.42 13.16 5.22
C LYS A 159 -6.83 14.07 4.16
N ILE A 160 -5.52 14.28 4.20
CA ILE A 160 -4.82 15.11 3.22
C ILE A 160 -4.86 14.50 1.80
N LEU A 161 -4.95 13.17 1.69
CA LEU A 161 -4.97 12.47 0.41
C LEU A 161 -6.39 12.32 -0.15
N TYR A 162 -7.40 12.31 0.73
CA TYR A 162 -8.81 12.11 0.36
C TYR A 162 -9.58 13.43 0.22
N GLN A 163 -8.90 14.47 -0.22
CA GLN A 163 -9.56 15.71 -0.61
C GLN A 163 -10.15 15.60 -2.02
N GLU A 164 -11.26 16.29 -2.24
CA GLU A 164 -11.79 16.42 -3.60
C GLU A 164 -10.76 17.07 -4.52
N PRO A 165 -10.48 16.48 -5.71
CA PRO A 165 -9.56 17.07 -6.66
C PRO A 165 -10.03 18.46 -7.07
N LYS A 166 -9.13 19.42 -7.05
CA LYS A 166 -9.41 20.76 -7.58
C LYS A 166 -9.58 20.65 -9.09
N SER A 167 -10.72 21.14 -9.57
CA SER A 167 -11.04 21.22 -11.00
C SER A 167 -10.05 22.12 -11.74
#